data_326749711b9e26d5ce160a7a1969cee8
#
_entry.id   326749711b9e26d5ce160a7a1969cee8
#
_cell.length_a   1.000
_cell.length_b   1.000
_cell.length_c   1.000
_cell.angle_alpha   90.00
_cell.angle_beta   90.00
_cell.angle_gamma   90.00
#
_symmetry.space_group_name_H-M   'P 1'
#
loop_
_entity.id
_entity.type
_entity.pdbx_description
1 polymer ?
#
loop_
_entity_poly.entity_id
_entity_poly.type
_entity_poly.pdbx_seq_one_letter_code
_entity_poly.pdbx_strand_id
1 'polypeptide(L)'
;MTDVLRPRSTPGSSLSELAASVGAVAAGAGLVPDVSVAGVTLRAQDTGAGDLFAALSGSSSHGAQYARAAVDNGAVAIFTDPDGVRILDGVLGGSVRVPVIVHPAPRSVLGCIAAAVYGRPSDRVGVIGVTGTSGKTTVTHLVEAGLRAAERIPGLIGTVGVRIAGEDVPSALTTPEAPALQALLAVMAEHGVDTAVMEVSSHALELGRVDGIRFAVSGFTNLSRDHLDFHPTMEAYFEAKARLFDPSSPLHAHTAVVCVDDDAGRAMARRARNAVTVSVDGQPADWRAEDIEDVDRGAQEFTAVDPAGVRHRLRIPIPGRYNVANALVAVAILDAVGVSPEQASPGIRTASIPGRLEAVDRGQNFLAVVDYAHKPGALRAVLETLRRPEGRLAVVFGAGGDRDPGKRRSMAELAAALADLVIVTDDNPRSEEPEHIRGEI
;
A
#
# COMPACT_ATOMS: atom_id res chain seq x y z
N MET A 1 6.05 -11.05 -19.04
CA MET A 1 6.98 -9.95 -18.74
C MET A 1 6.11 -8.75 -18.47
N THR A 2 6.02 -8.29 -17.24
CA THR A 2 5.35 -7.02 -16.90
C THR A 2 6.28 -5.93 -17.38
N ASP A 3 5.89 -5.19 -18.44
CA ASP A 3 6.62 -3.99 -18.84
C ASP A 3 6.74 -3.07 -17.62
N VAL A 4 7.98 -2.70 -17.27
CA VAL A 4 8.23 -1.73 -16.22
C VAL A 4 7.66 -0.40 -16.69
N LEU A 5 6.65 0.11 -15.98
CA LEU A 5 6.08 1.42 -16.28
C LEU A 5 7.18 2.49 -16.14
N ARG A 6 7.48 3.15 -17.25
CA ARG A 6 8.44 4.24 -17.28
C ARG A 6 7.76 5.50 -17.79
N PRO A 7 8.03 6.68 -17.21
CA PRO A 7 7.58 7.93 -17.79
C PRO A 7 8.20 8.15 -19.16
N ARG A 8 7.47 8.79 -20.05
CA ARG A 8 7.93 9.11 -21.42
C ARG A 8 9.09 10.08 -21.44
N SER A 9 9.13 10.97 -20.43
CA SER A 9 10.20 11.91 -20.23
C SER A 9 10.57 11.99 -18.76
N THR A 10 11.86 12.01 -18.47
CA THR A 10 12.38 12.30 -17.14
C THR A 10 13.25 13.54 -17.24
N PRO A 11 13.21 14.44 -16.25
CA PRO A 11 14.17 15.56 -16.22
C PRO A 11 15.60 15.04 -16.15
N GLY A 12 15.78 13.83 -15.61
CA GLY A 12 17.09 13.28 -15.31
C GLY A 12 17.77 14.03 -14.16
N SER A 13 18.90 13.53 -13.74
CA SER A 13 19.72 14.19 -12.71
C SER A 13 21.19 13.86 -12.94
N SER A 14 22.08 14.80 -12.60
CA SER A 14 23.52 14.53 -12.57
C SER A 14 23.85 13.51 -11.47
N LEU A 15 24.66 12.50 -11.78
CA LEU A 15 25.11 11.51 -10.79
C LEU A 15 25.86 12.18 -9.63
N SER A 16 26.64 13.23 -9.90
CA SER A 16 27.36 13.98 -8.89
C SER A 16 26.42 14.72 -7.93
N GLU A 17 25.34 15.34 -8.46
CA GLU A 17 24.31 15.98 -7.63
C GLU A 17 23.52 14.97 -6.79
N LEU A 18 23.17 13.82 -7.38
CA LEU A 18 22.50 12.73 -6.67
C LEU A 18 23.36 12.23 -5.51
N ALA A 19 24.63 11.95 -5.77
CA ALA A 19 25.58 11.49 -4.75
C ALA A 19 25.71 12.51 -3.62
N ALA A 20 25.92 13.79 -3.96
CA ALA A 20 26.04 14.87 -2.98
C ALA A 20 24.79 15.03 -2.11
N SER A 21 23.59 14.89 -2.72
CA SER A 21 22.32 15.07 -2.01
C SER A 21 22.07 14.04 -0.89
N VAL A 22 22.71 12.87 -0.99
CA VAL A 22 22.55 11.76 -0.03
C VAL A 22 23.84 11.41 0.71
N GLY A 23 24.94 12.11 0.46
CA GLY A 23 26.23 11.81 1.09
C GLY A 23 26.93 10.56 0.55
N ALA A 24 26.56 10.12 -0.67
CA ALA A 24 27.27 9.03 -1.34
C ALA A 24 28.60 9.52 -1.93
N VAL A 25 29.57 8.61 -2.01
CA VAL A 25 30.92 8.91 -2.51
C VAL A 25 31.28 8.00 -3.70
N ALA A 26 32.27 8.37 -4.49
CA ALA A 26 32.79 7.48 -5.53
C ALA A 26 33.47 6.24 -4.91
N ALA A 27 33.31 5.08 -5.54
CA ALA A 27 34.01 3.86 -5.18
C ALA A 27 35.47 3.95 -5.65
N GLY A 28 36.32 4.60 -4.90
CA GLY A 28 37.74 4.83 -5.21
C GLY A 28 38.17 6.27 -5.00
N ALA A 29 39.46 6.55 -5.26
CA ALA A 29 39.99 7.90 -5.11
C ALA A 29 39.57 8.75 -6.32
N GLY A 30 38.65 9.68 -6.12
CA GLY A 30 38.23 10.62 -7.17
C GLY A 30 36.89 11.29 -6.89
N LEU A 31 36.57 12.23 -7.79
CA LEU A 31 35.25 12.88 -7.78
C LEU A 31 34.23 11.94 -8.47
N VAL A 32 32.97 12.07 -8.05
CA VAL A 32 31.85 11.43 -8.77
C VAL A 32 31.72 12.10 -10.15
N PRO A 33 31.79 11.32 -11.26
CA PRO A 33 31.67 11.88 -12.59
C PRO A 33 30.29 12.51 -12.82
N ASP A 34 30.25 13.52 -13.66
CA ASP A 34 28.99 14.12 -14.11
C ASP A 34 28.40 13.31 -15.24
N VAL A 35 27.57 12.32 -14.89
CA VAL A 35 26.83 11.47 -15.82
C VAL A 35 25.35 11.70 -15.59
N SER A 36 24.60 11.87 -16.70
CA SER A 36 23.14 12.03 -16.64
C SER A 36 22.47 10.68 -16.34
N VAL A 37 21.65 10.65 -15.29
CA VAL A 37 20.82 9.50 -14.87
C VAL A 37 19.38 9.79 -15.23
N ALA A 38 18.76 8.92 -16.05
CA ALA A 38 17.38 9.06 -16.54
C ALA A 38 16.38 8.12 -15.87
N GLY A 39 16.85 7.13 -15.11
CA GLY A 39 16.00 6.19 -14.39
C GLY A 39 16.76 5.50 -13.26
N VAL A 40 16.04 4.79 -12.40
CA VAL A 40 16.61 4.01 -11.28
C VAL A 40 15.96 2.64 -11.25
N THR A 41 16.74 1.57 -11.12
CA THR A 41 16.21 0.21 -11.01
C THR A 41 16.95 -0.63 -9.98
N LEU A 42 16.23 -1.56 -9.34
CA LEU A 42 16.77 -2.59 -8.44
C LEU A 42 17.03 -3.93 -9.14
N ARG A 43 16.52 -4.11 -10.36
CA ARG A 43 16.55 -5.39 -11.08
C ARG A 43 17.32 -5.24 -12.39
N ALA A 44 18.39 -6.02 -12.51
CA ALA A 44 19.25 -5.95 -13.69
C ALA A 44 18.51 -6.22 -15.01
N GLN A 45 17.51 -7.11 -15.02
CA GLN A 45 16.68 -7.41 -16.19
C GLN A 45 15.73 -6.27 -16.58
N ASP A 46 15.43 -5.36 -15.65
CA ASP A 46 14.55 -4.22 -15.88
C ASP A 46 15.34 -2.93 -16.20
N THR A 47 16.68 -3.04 -16.23
CA THR A 47 17.58 -1.91 -16.55
C THR A 47 17.39 -1.47 -18.01
N GLY A 48 17.31 -0.18 -18.22
CA GLY A 48 17.30 0.46 -19.53
C GLY A 48 18.44 1.46 -19.71
N ALA A 49 18.55 1.99 -20.92
CA ALA A 49 19.57 2.98 -21.23
C ALA A 49 19.42 4.24 -20.35
N GLY A 50 20.50 4.66 -19.73
CA GLY A 50 20.52 5.84 -18.85
C GLY A 50 20.16 5.55 -17.39
N ASP A 51 19.92 4.30 -17.00
CA ASP A 51 19.55 3.96 -15.62
C ASP A 51 20.75 3.96 -14.66
N LEU A 52 20.47 4.35 -13.42
CA LEU A 52 21.25 4.01 -12.23
C LEU A 52 20.80 2.63 -11.73
N PHE A 53 21.68 1.64 -11.77
CA PHE A 53 21.42 0.34 -11.19
C PHE A 53 21.71 0.37 -9.67
N ALA A 54 20.67 0.24 -8.84
CA ALA A 54 20.79 0.15 -7.39
C ALA A 54 21.07 -1.30 -6.97
N ALA A 55 22.36 -1.63 -6.85
CA ALA A 55 22.89 -2.95 -6.52
C ALA A 55 22.93 -3.16 -5.00
N LEU A 56 21.79 -3.43 -4.39
CA LEU A 56 21.64 -3.52 -2.93
C LEU A 56 21.67 -4.95 -2.43
N SER A 57 21.96 -5.12 -1.13
CA SER A 57 21.80 -6.37 -0.43
C SER A 57 20.33 -6.81 -0.41
N GLY A 58 20.05 -8.03 -0.85
CA GLY A 58 18.75 -8.69 -0.79
C GLY A 58 18.71 -9.79 0.27
N SER A 59 17.57 -10.48 0.38
CA SER A 59 17.39 -11.59 1.35
C SER A 59 18.20 -12.84 1.01
N SER A 60 18.48 -13.10 -0.27
CA SER A 60 19.17 -14.33 -0.73
C SER A 60 20.49 -14.04 -1.43
N SER A 61 20.68 -12.85 -2.00
CA SER A 61 21.88 -12.48 -2.73
C SER A 61 22.07 -10.98 -2.75
N HIS A 62 23.28 -10.52 -3.02
CA HIS A 62 23.58 -9.11 -3.20
C HIS A 62 23.37 -8.70 -4.67
N GLY A 63 22.70 -7.57 -4.91
CA GLY A 63 22.41 -7.05 -6.26
C GLY A 63 23.65 -6.83 -7.12
N ALA A 64 24.82 -6.55 -6.52
CA ALA A 64 26.07 -6.37 -7.23
C ALA A 64 26.50 -7.59 -8.06
N GLN A 65 26.03 -8.80 -7.74
CA GLN A 65 26.28 -10.01 -8.53
C GLN A 65 25.67 -9.92 -9.95
N TYR A 66 24.65 -9.07 -10.12
CA TYR A 66 23.94 -8.87 -11.40
C TYR A 66 24.41 -7.63 -12.15
N ALA A 67 25.46 -6.94 -11.68
CA ALA A 67 25.92 -5.69 -12.22
C ALA A 67 26.34 -5.78 -13.71
N ARG A 68 26.94 -6.92 -14.13
CA ARG A 68 27.31 -7.15 -15.54
C ARG A 68 26.07 -7.06 -16.42
N ALA A 69 25.00 -7.78 -16.09
CA ALA A 69 23.77 -7.75 -16.86
C ALA A 69 23.13 -6.35 -16.86
N ALA A 70 23.17 -5.62 -15.75
CA ALA A 70 22.66 -4.26 -15.70
C ALA A 70 23.45 -3.30 -16.63
N VAL A 71 24.77 -3.40 -16.65
CA VAL A 71 25.63 -2.59 -17.55
C VAL A 71 25.37 -2.97 -19.02
N ASP A 72 25.30 -4.26 -19.33
CA ASP A 72 25.00 -4.74 -20.67
C ASP A 72 23.61 -4.29 -21.17
N ASN A 73 22.64 -4.11 -20.27
CA ASN A 73 21.31 -3.57 -20.52
C ASN A 73 21.25 -2.03 -20.56
N GLY A 74 22.35 -1.32 -20.29
CA GLY A 74 22.44 0.12 -20.47
C GLY A 74 22.51 0.97 -19.18
N ALA A 75 22.80 0.36 -18.03
CA ALA A 75 23.10 1.14 -16.82
C ALA A 75 24.30 2.08 -17.06
N VAL A 76 24.13 3.34 -16.73
CA VAL A 76 25.16 4.37 -16.86
C VAL A 76 25.97 4.57 -15.57
N ALA A 77 25.45 4.06 -14.44
CA ALA A 77 26.11 4.09 -13.13
C ALA A 77 25.57 2.97 -12.23
N ILE A 78 26.33 2.64 -11.19
CA ILE A 78 25.93 1.68 -10.16
C ILE A 78 25.93 2.39 -8.80
N PHE A 79 24.86 2.13 -8.00
CA PHE A 79 24.75 2.59 -6.62
C PHE A 79 24.74 1.38 -5.68
N THR A 80 25.63 1.35 -4.69
CA THR A 80 25.78 0.18 -3.82
C THR A 80 26.29 0.54 -2.43
N ASP A 81 26.50 -0.46 -1.59
CA ASP A 81 27.19 -0.39 -0.30
C ASP A 81 28.68 -0.83 -0.40
N PRO A 82 29.47 -0.72 0.68
CA PRO A 82 30.88 -1.13 0.67
C PRO A 82 31.07 -2.61 0.35
N ASP A 83 30.11 -3.50 0.71
CA ASP A 83 30.19 -4.92 0.41
C ASP A 83 29.96 -5.17 -1.08
N GLY A 84 29.02 -4.43 -1.68
CA GLY A 84 28.77 -4.44 -3.11
C GLY A 84 30.00 -4.05 -3.94
N VAL A 85 30.80 -3.08 -3.50
CA VAL A 85 32.03 -2.71 -4.20
C VAL A 85 32.98 -3.90 -4.31
N ARG A 86 33.18 -4.67 -3.22
CA ARG A 86 34.03 -5.88 -3.22
C ARG A 86 33.52 -6.96 -4.19
N ILE A 87 32.21 -7.09 -4.29
CA ILE A 87 31.57 -8.04 -5.23
C ILE A 87 31.78 -7.56 -6.67
N LEU A 88 31.63 -6.25 -6.93
CA LEU A 88 31.80 -5.67 -8.26
C LEU A 88 33.21 -5.93 -8.82
N ASP A 89 34.27 -5.87 -8.01
CA ASP A 89 35.63 -6.15 -8.42
C ASP A 89 35.76 -7.56 -9.02
N GLY A 90 35.12 -8.56 -8.42
CA GLY A 90 35.09 -9.94 -8.90
C GLY A 90 34.19 -10.15 -10.14
N VAL A 91 33.01 -9.52 -10.16
CA VAL A 91 32.00 -9.72 -11.22
C VAL A 91 32.39 -9.02 -12.51
N LEU A 92 33.01 -7.86 -12.42
CA LEU A 92 33.28 -6.98 -13.54
C LEU A 92 34.73 -7.04 -14.04
N GLY A 93 35.62 -7.72 -13.26
CA GLY A 93 36.97 -8.11 -13.71
C GLY A 93 37.83 -6.90 -14.14
N GLY A 94 37.76 -5.78 -13.46
CA GLY A 94 38.50 -4.55 -13.81
C GLY A 94 38.09 -3.86 -15.10
N SER A 95 37.07 -4.35 -15.78
CA SER A 95 36.58 -3.84 -17.07
C SER A 95 35.34 -2.95 -16.98
N VAL A 96 34.89 -2.59 -15.76
CA VAL A 96 33.74 -1.70 -15.58
C VAL A 96 34.10 -0.28 -15.95
N ARG A 97 33.42 0.21 -16.95
CA ARG A 97 33.58 1.60 -17.42
C ARG A 97 32.47 2.55 -16.93
N VAL A 98 31.58 2.08 -16.03
CA VAL A 98 30.53 2.91 -15.46
C VAL A 98 30.92 3.33 -14.04
N PRO A 99 30.64 4.60 -13.64
CA PRO A 99 30.91 5.06 -12.29
C PRO A 99 30.11 4.27 -11.25
N VAL A 100 30.73 4.07 -10.09
CA VAL A 100 30.10 3.44 -8.94
C VAL A 100 30.06 4.45 -7.80
N ILE A 101 28.89 4.71 -7.24
CA ILE A 101 28.71 5.51 -6.03
C ILE A 101 28.31 4.60 -4.86
N VAL A 102 28.80 4.95 -3.67
CA VAL A 102 28.73 4.11 -2.47
C VAL A 102 28.12 4.90 -1.32
N HIS A 103 27.19 4.26 -0.62
CA HIS A 103 26.62 4.75 0.63
C HIS A 103 26.56 3.61 1.66
N PRO A 104 26.88 3.84 2.95
CA PRO A 104 26.88 2.79 3.96
C PRO A 104 25.52 2.11 4.18
N ALA A 105 24.44 2.84 3.93
CA ALA A 105 23.06 2.35 4.03
C ALA A 105 22.26 2.78 2.78
N PRO A 106 22.51 2.20 1.59
CA PRO A 106 21.99 2.73 0.33
C PRO A 106 20.46 2.62 0.23
N ARG A 107 19.85 1.64 0.90
CA ARG A 107 18.38 1.50 0.91
C ARG A 107 17.69 2.68 1.57
N SER A 108 18.25 3.26 2.62
CA SER A 108 17.64 4.37 3.36
C SER A 108 17.60 5.70 2.58
N VAL A 109 18.35 5.79 1.49
CA VAL A 109 18.41 7.02 0.66
C VAL A 109 17.95 6.79 -0.77
N LEU A 110 17.65 5.54 -1.14
CA LEU A 110 17.24 5.17 -2.50
C LEU A 110 15.97 5.89 -2.96
N GLY A 111 15.00 6.06 -2.05
CA GLY A 111 13.76 6.77 -2.34
C GLY A 111 14.01 8.25 -2.70
N CYS A 112 14.93 8.91 -2.00
CA CYS A 112 15.31 10.28 -2.29
C CYS A 112 16.04 10.41 -3.65
N ILE A 113 16.93 9.47 -3.96
CA ILE A 113 17.60 9.38 -5.27
C ILE A 113 16.55 9.21 -6.37
N ALA A 114 15.64 8.22 -6.23
CA ALA A 114 14.61 7.98 -7.23
C ALA A 114 13.68 9.20 -7.40
N ALA A 115 13.26 9.84 -6.30
CA ALA A 115 12.45 11.04 -6.36
C ALA A 115 13.15 12.15 -7.16
N ALA A 116 14.45 12.36 -6.94
CA ALA A 116 15.22 13.38 -7.67
C ALA A 116 15.29 13.06 -9.16
N VAL A 117 15.61 11.81 -9.55
CA VAL A 117 15.70 11.37 -10.94
C VAL A 117 14.38 11.56 -11.68
N TYR A 118 13.26 11.27 -11.06
CA TYR A 118 11.92 11.42 -11.65
C TYR A 118 11.30 12.80 -11.42
N GLY A 119 12.08 13.79 -10.96
CA GLY A 119 11.63 15.18 -10.81
C GLY A 119 10.62 15.41 -9.70
N ARG A 120 10.75 14.66 -8.60
CA ARG A 120 9.89 14.76 -7.41
C ARG A 120 8.40 14.75 -7.74
N PRO A 121 7.88 13.66 -8.29
CA PRO A 121 6.52 13.61 -8.82
C PRO A 121 5.44 13.92 -7.77
N SER A 122 5.70 13.64 -6.48
CA SER A 122 4.79 14.00 -5.37
C SER A 122 4.69 15.52 -5.09
N ASP A 123 5.46 16.36 -5.77
CA ASP A 123 5.26 17.82 -5.74
C ASP A 123 4.20 18.27 -6.78
N ARG A 124 3.85 17.42 -7.74
CA ARG A 124 2.88 17.67 -8.81
C ARG A 124 1.59 16.86 -8.64
N VAL A 125 1.68 15.68 -8.07
CA VAL A 125 0.55 14.80 -7.76
C VAL A 125 0.37 14.79 -6.24
N GLY A 126 -0.80 15.19 -5.75
CA GLY A 126 -1.13 15.06 -4.33
C GLY A 126 -1.16 13.59 -3.92
N VAL A 127 -0.37 13.19 -2.91
CA VAL A 127 -0.32 11.77 -2.50
C VAL A 127 -1.03 11.57 -1.16
N ILE A 128 -2.00 10.64 -1.16
CA ILE A 128 -2.72 10.18 0.04
C ILE A 128 -2.20 8.79 0.40
N GLY A 129 -1.67 8.62 1.61
CA GLY A 129 -1.16 7.34 2.11
C GLY A 129 -2.08 6.73 3.16
N VAL A 130 -2.58 5.51 2.95
CA VAL A 130 -3.43 4.81 3.92
C VAL A 130 -2.68 3.62 4.53
N THR A 131 -2.57 3.59 5.85
CA THR A 131 -1.97 2.47 6.60
C THR A 131 -2.91 1.95 7.68
N GLY A 132 -2.58 0.81 8.24
CA GLY A 132 -3.31 0.07 9.27
C GLY A 132 -3.12 -1.42 9.08
N THR A 133 -3.68 -2.25 9.94
CA THR A 133 -3.66 -3.71 9.74
C THR A 133 -4.66 -4.11 8.66
N SER A 134 -5.92 -3.74 8.82
CA SER A 134 -7.03 -4.03 7.90
C SER A 134 -7.68 -2.74 7.38
N GLY A 135 -8.44 -2.82 6.29
CA GLY A 135 -9.23 -1.70 5.77
C GLY A 135 -8.51 -0.80 4.75
N LYS A 136 -7.18 -0.91 4.57
CA LYS A 136 -6.42 -0.08 3.62
C LYS A 136 -7.01 -0.08 2.21
N THR A 137 -7.22 -1.27 1.64
CA THR A 137 -7.79 -1.44 0.29
C THR A 137 -9.18 -0.83 0.20
N THR A 138 -10.02 -1.06 1.21
CA THR A 138 -11.37 -0.48 1.26
C THR A 138 -11.32 1.05 1.25
N VAL A 139 -10.52 1.64 2.13
CA VAL A 139 -10.38 3.10 2.22
C VAL A 139 -9.85 3.68 0.92
N THR A 140 -8.79 3.10 0.35
CA THR A 140 -8.19 3.66 -0.89
C THR A 140 -9.14 3.60 -2.07
N HIS A 141 -9.95 2.53 -2.21
CA HIS A 141 -10.96 2.43 -3.27
C HIS A 141 -12.13 3.40 -3.05
N LEU A 142 -12.59 3.58 -1.80
CA LEU A 142 -13.64 4.55 -1.48
C LEU A 142 -13.16 6.00 -1.73
N VAL A 143 -11.91 6.31 -1.40
CA VAL A 143 -11.30 7.62 -1.70
C VAL A 143 -11.21 7.83 -3.22
N GLU A 144 -10.71 6.84 -3.97
CA GLU A 144 -10.63 6.91 -5.43
C GLU A 144 -12.01 7.11 -6.07
N ALA A 145 -13.03 6.37 -5.59
CA ALA A 145 -14.39 6.51 -6.09
C ALA A 145 -14.99 7.90 -5.77
N GLY A 146 -14.73 8.44 -4.58
CA GLY A 146 -15.16 9.78 -4.18
C GLY A 146 -14.47 10.87 -4.98
N LEU A 147 -13.16 10.77 -5.23
CA LEU A 147 -12.41 11.69 -6.09
C LEU A 147 -12.99 11.72 -7.50
N ARG A 148 -13.25 10.54 -8.07
CA ARG A 148 -13.84 10.42 -9.41
C ARG A 148 -15.24 11.03 -9.49
N ALA A 149 -16.07 10.82 -8.47
CA ALA A 149 -17.40 11.44 -8.40
C ALA A 149 -17.35 12.96 -8.31
N ALA A 150 -16.28 13.50 -7.73
CA ALA A 150 -15.97 14.94 -7.67
C ALA A 150 -15.21 15.44 -8.92
N GLU A 151 -15.27 14.70 -10.04
CA GLU A 151 -14.64 15.03 -11.33
C GLU A 151 -13.09 15.22 -11.26
N ARG A 152 -12.43 14.63 -10.24
CA ARG A 152 -10.98 14.58 -10.14
C ARG A 152 -10.42 13.42 -11.00
N ILE A 153 -9.15 13.49 -11.32
CA ILE A 153 -8.44 12.42 -12.05
C ILE A 153 -7.56 11.66 -11.07
N PRO A 154 -8.08 10.61 -10.40
CA PRO A 154 -7.32 9.89 -9.40
C PRO A 154 -6.37 8.85 -9.99
N GLY A 155 -5.29 8.56 -9.24
CA GLY A 155 -4.49 7.35 -9.31
C GLY A 155 -4.74 6.48 -8.09
N LEU A 156 -4.67 5.15 -8.26
CA LEU A 156 -4.78 4.17 -7.18
C LEU A 156 -3.58 3.23 -7.19
N ILE A 157 -2.98 2.98 -6.02
CA ILE A 157 -1.88 2.02 -5.85
C ILE A 157 -2.19 1.12 -4.66
N GLY A 158 -2.34 -0.18 -4.87
CA GLY A 158 -2.71 -1.07 -3.78
C GLY A 158 -2.57 -2.56 -4.08
N THR A 159 -3.12 -3.35 -3.19
CA THR A 159 -3.07 -4.82 -3.20
C THR A 159 -3.77 -5.42 -4.43
N VAL A 160 -4.84 -4.79 -4.89
CA VAL A 160 -5.62 -5.26 -6.05
C VAL A 160 -4.92 -4.93 -7.36
N GLY A 161 -4.07 -3.91 -7.37
CA GLY A 161 -3.34 -3.44 -8.54
C GLY A 161 -3.09 -1.94 -8.50
N VAL A 162 -2.78 -1.41 -9.65
CA VAL A 162 -2.58 0.03 -9.91
C VAL A 162 -3.65 0.49 -10.89
N ARG A 163 -4.19 1.69 -10.67
CA ARG A 163 -5.09 2.35 -11.64
C ARG A 163 -4.59 3.75 -11.93
N ILE A 164 -4.51 4.10 -13.21
CA ILE A 164 -4.05 5.41 -13.68
C ILE A 164 -5.17 6.04 -14.50
N ALA A 165 -5.73 7.14 -14.02
CA ALA A 165 -6.81 7.84 -14.70
C ALA A 165 -7.98 6.91 -15.13
N GLY A 166 -8.28 5.89 -14.31
CA GLY A 166 -9.36 4.92 -14.55
C GLY A 166 -8.95 3.63 -15.26
N GLU A 167 -7.73 3.51 -15.78
CA GLU A 167 -7.21 2.31 -16.45
C GLU A 167 -6.41 1.42 -15.49
N ASP A 168 -6.73 0.12 -15.45
CA ASP A 168 -6.06 -0.86 -14.60
C ASP A 168 -4.70 -1.26 -15.18
N VAL A 169 -3.68 -1.27 -14.32
CA VAL A 169 -2.31 -1.68 -14.65
C VAL A 169 -1.87 -2.77 -13.66
N PRO A 170 -1.32 -3.90 -14.13
CA PRO A 170 -0.85 -4.97 -13.25
C PRO A 170 0.25 -4.48 -12.29
N SER A 171 0.15 -4.89 -11.02
CA SER A 171 1.18 -4.66 -10.01
C SER A 171 1.41 -5.93 -9.20
N ALA A 172 2.67 -6.21 -8.85
CA ALA A 172 3.05 -7.40 -8.07
C ALA A 172 3.07 -7.15 -6.55
N LEU A 173 3.09 -5.90 -6.11
CA LEU A 173 3.24 -5.53 -4.70
C LEU A 173 2.16 -4.52 -4.30
N THR A 174 1.63 -4.67 -3.08
CA THR A 174 0.71 -3.69 -2.46
C THR A 174 1.30 -2.28 -2.46
N THR A 175 2.58 -2.17 -2.15
CA THR A 175 3.37 -0.92 -2.20
C THR A 175 4.65 -1.24 -2.96
N PRO A 176 4.84 -0.70 -4.18
CA PRO A 176 6.02 -0.94 -5.00
C PRO A 176 7.34 -0.52 -4.31
N GLU A 177 8.47 -1.01 -4.81
CA GLU A 177 9.81 -0.53 -4.40
C GLU A 177 9.99 0.93 -4.81
N ALA A 178 10.81 1.68 -4.05
CA ALA A 178 10.94 3.13 -4.20
C ALA A 178 11.21 3.60 -5.63
N PRO A 179 12.12 3.02 -6.41
CA PRO A 179 12.31 3.42 -7.82
C PRO A 179 11.07 3.25 -8.68
N ALA A 180 10.41 2.09 -8.57
CA ALA A 180 9.20 1.80 -9.33
C ALA A 180 8.02 2.71 -8.91
N LEU A 181 7.92 3.03 -7.60
CA LEU A 181 6.88 3.91 -7.08
C LEU A 181 7.06 5.36 -7.56
N GLN A 182 8.29 5.88 -7.56
CA GLN A 182 8.56 7.22 -8.07
C GLN A 182 8.34 7.31 -9.59
N ALA A 183 8.75 6.28 -10.35
CA ALA A 183 8.46 6.18 -11.78
C ALA A 183 6.94 6.16 -12.05
N LEU A 184 6.19 5.37 -11.26
CA LEU A 184 4.73 5.28 -11.36
C LEU A 184 4.03 6.62 -11.09
N LEU A 185 4.45 7.34 -10.05
CA LEU A 185 3.92 8.68 -9.77
C LEU A 185 4.26 9.68 -10.88
N ALA A 186 5.42 9.57 -11.51
CA ALA A 186 5.77 10.38 -12.68
C ALA A 186 4.88 10.05 -13.89
N VAL A 187 4.62 8.76 -14.16
CA VAL A 187 3.65 8.33 -15.19
C VAL A 187 2.25 8.84 -14.89
N MET A 188 1.79 8.77 -13.63
CA MET A 188 0.50 9.33 -13.21
C MET A 188 0.42 10.83 -13.51
N ALA A 189 1.49 11.59 -13.22
CA ALA A 189 1.55 13.02 -13.55
C ALA A 189 1.47 13.29 -15.06
N GLU A 190 2.10 12.44 -15.91
CA GLU A 190 2.00 12.53 -17.38
C GLU A 190 0.58 12.27 -17.90
N HIS A 191 -0.20 11.43 -17.19
CA HIS A 191 -1.60 11.15 -17.52
C HIS A 191 -2.59 12.13 -16.88
N GLY A 192 -2.12 13.22 -16.29
CA GLY A 192 -2.97 14.26 -15.70
C GLY A 192 -3.59 13.88 -14.37
N VAL A 193 -3.11 12.83 -13.69
CA VAL A 193 -3.55 12.48 -12.33
C VAL A 193 -3.21 13.63 -11.39
N ASP A 194 -4.21 14.14 -10.72
CA ASP A 194 -4.06 15.22 -9.72
C ASP A 194 -3.85 14.70 -8.29
N THR A 195 -4.41 13.53 -7.99
CA THR A 195 -4.36 12.91 -6.67
C THR A 195 -4.14 11.40 -6.79
N ALA A 196 -3.08 10.90 -6.20
CA ALA A 196 -2.79 9.46 -6.06
C ALA A 196 -3.13 9.01 -4.65
N VAL A 197 -3.99 7.99 -4.52
CA VAL A 197 -4.26 7.34 -3.24
C VAL A 197 -3.58 5.97 -3.21
N MET A 198 -2.85 5.68 -2.12
CA MET A 198 -2.08 4.46 -2.05
C MET A 198 -2.16 3.73 -0.71
N GLU A 199 -2.12 2.40 -0.78
CA GLU A 199 -1.88 1.57 0.39
C GLU A 199 -0.41 1.66 0.80
N VAL A 200 -0.17 1.96 2.09
CA VAL A 200 1.18 2.00 2.66
C VAL A 200 1.30 0.89 3.70
N SER A 201 1.95 -0.21 3.33
CA SER A 201 2.19 -1.33 4.24
C SER A 201 3.30 -1.01 5.24
N SER A 202 3.28 -1.66 6.42
CA SER A 202 4.36 -1.51 7.40
C SER A 202 5.73 -1.97 6.87
N HIS A 203 5.74 -3.03 6.04
CA HIS A 203 6.94 -3.45 5.32
C HIS A 203 7.48 -2.35 4.41
N ALA A 204 6.59 -1.64 3.70
CA ALA A 204 7.01 -0.56 2.82
C ALA A 204 7.63 0.61 3.60
N LEU A 205 7.08 0.92 4.77
CA LEU A 205 7.62 1.93 5.67
C LEU A 205 8.99 1.52 6.22
N GLU A 206 9.12 0.30 6.72
CA GLU A 206 10.37 -0.21 7.27
C GLU A 206 11.48 -0.36 6.21
N LEU A 207 11.12 -0.81 5.01
CA LEU A 207 12.06 -1.01 3.91
C LEU A 207 12.32 0.26 3.08
N GLY A 208 11.79 1.43 3.49
CA GLY A 208 12.02 2.70 2.80
C GLY A 208 11.42 2.80 1.40
N ARG A 209 10.38 2.00 1.08
CA ARG A 209 9.78 1.99 -0.25
C ARG A 209 9.06 3.29 -0.60
N VAL A 210 8.57 3.99 0.41
CA VAL A 210 7.86 5.26 0.27
C VAL A 210 8.73 6.48 0.58
N ASP A 211 10.02 6.26 0.89
CA ASP A 211 10.93 7.37 1.15
C ASP A 211 11.06 8.26 -0.09
N GLY A 212 11.15 9.56 0.12
CA GLY A 212 11.15 10.56 -0.95
C GLY A 212 9.74 10.98 -1.45
N ILE A 213 8.65 10.40 -0.91
CA ILE A 213 7.29 10.88 -1.17
C ILE A 213 6.91 11.96 -0.16
N ARG A 214 6.22 12.99 -0.63
CA ARG A 214 5.53 13.99 0.19
C ARG A 214 4.05 13.64 0.24
N PHE A 215 3.59 13.22 1.42
CA PHE A 215 2.18 12.91 1.64
C PHE A 215 1.39 14.17 1.98
N ALA A 216 0.32 14.43 1.24
CA ALA A 216 -0.64 15.50 1.56
C ALA A 216 -1.52 15.09 2.75
N VAL A 217 -2.04 13.84 2.72
CA VAL A 217 -2.87 13.28 3.77
C VAL A 217 -2.41 11.87 4.09
N SER A 218 -2.41 11.51 5.38
CA SER A 218 -2.25 10.12 5.83
C SER A 218 -3.52 9.63 6.53
N GLY A 219 -3.91 8.38 6.23
CA GLY A 219 -5.03 7.70 6.89
C GLY A 219 -4.55 6.53 7.76
N PHE A 220 -5.07 6.42 8.99
CA PHE A 220 -4.88 5.28 9.89
C PHE A 220 -6.20 4.61 10.19
N THR A 221 -6.30 3.31 9.89
CA THR A 221 -7.54 2.55 10.07
C THR A 221 -7.62 1.84 11.42
N ASN A 222 -6.65 1.00 11.75
CA ASN A 222 -6.59 0.19 12.97
C ASN A 222 -5.24 -0.49 13.13
N LEU A 223 -5.01 -1.09 14.33
CA LEU A 223 -3.87 -1.97 14.58
C LEU A 223 -4.34 -3.23 15.32
N SER A 224 -4.08 -4.38 14.73
CA SER A 224 -4.28 -5.69 15.35
C SER A 224 -3.09 -6.60 15.08
N ARG A 225 -3.02 -7.74 15.76
CA ARG A 225 -1.89 -8.68 15.64
C ARG A 225 -1.75 -9.19 14.20
N ASP A 226 -0.64 -8.81 13.56
CA ASP A 226 -0.25 -9.22 12.23
C ASP A 226 1.25 -8.98 12.00
N HIS A 227 1.84 -9.62 10.99
CA HIS A 227 3.22 -9.39 10.54
C HIS A 227 4.29 -9.48 11.64
N LEU A 228 4.07 -10.30 12.69
CA LEU A 228 5.06 -10.53 13.75
C LEU A 228 6.19 -11.49 13.30
N ASP A 229 6.09 -12.05 12.12
CA ASP A 229 7.17 -12.71 11.38
C ASP A 229 8.23 -11.71 10.86
N PHE A 230 7.81 -10.45 10.66
CA PHE A 230 8.67 -9.38 10.17
C PHE A 230 8.96 -8.31 11.24
N HIS A 231 7.94 -7.89 12.00
CA HIS A 231 8.12 -6.96 13.13
C HIS A 231 8.25 -7.73 14.43
N PRO A 232 9.34 -7.55 15.20
CA PRO A 232 9.61 -8.38 16.39
C PRO A 232 8.54 -8.20 17.48
N THR A 233 7.87 -7.05 17.56
CA THR A 233 6.83 -6.77 18.55
C THR A 233 5.69 -5.93 17.96
N MET A 234 4.57 -5.85 18.68
CA MET A 234 3.46 -4.95 18.30
C MET A 234 3.85 -3.48 18.36
N GLU A 235 4.74 -3.11 19.25
CA GLU A 235 5.31 -1.77 19.38
C GLU A 235 6.13 -1.42 18.13
N ALA A 236 7.02 -2.31 17.67
CA ALA A 236 7.79 -2.12 16.44
C ALA A 236 6.85 -2.00 15.22
N TYR A 237 5.78 -2.80 15.19
CA TYR A 237 4.77 -2.72 14.14
C TYR A 237 4.00 -1.39 14.15
N PHE A 238 3.68 -0.87 15.35
CA PHE A 238 3.08 0.46 15.51
C PHE A 238 4.04 1.56 15.08
N GLU A 239 5.31 1.53 15.55
CA GLU A 239 6.31 2.55 15.22
C GLU A 239 6.61 2.61 13.71
N ALA A 240 6.64 1.46 13.02
CA ALA A 240 6.77 1.45 11.57
C ALA A 240 5.65 2.27 10.88
N LYS A 241 4.39 2.11 11.33
CA LYS A 241 3.25 2.88 10.80
C LYS A 241 3.27 4.34 11.23
N ALA A 242 3.74 4.62 12.44
CA ALA A 242 3.80 5.97 13.00
C ALA A 242 4.69 6.92 12.17
N ARG A 243 5.59 6.40 11.35
CA ARG A 243 6.41 7.21 10.43
C ARG A 243 5.60 8.10 9.48
N LEU A 244 4.34 7.76 9.17
CA LEU A 244 3.45 8.61 8.37
C LEU A 244 2.80 9.75 9.15
N PHE A 245 2.87 9.72 10.48
CA PHE A 245 2.10 10.60 11.37
C PHE A 245 3.00 11.44 12.28
N ASP A 246 4.15 10.90 12.66
CA ASP A 246 5.09 11.55 13.58
C ASP A 246 5.76 12.77 12.91
N PRO A 247 5.63 13.98 13.47
CA PRO A 247 6.23 15.20 12.93
C PRO A 247 7.76 15.16 12.80
N SER A 248 8.43 14.27 13.53
CA SER A 248 9.88 14.07 13.41
C SER A 248 10.28 13.25 12.19
N SER A 249 9.33 12.53 11.58
CA SER A 249 9.55 11.71 10.39
C SER A 249 9.51 12.57 9.13
N PRO A 250 10.42 12.36 8.18
CA PRO A 250 10.36 13.03 6.87
C PRO A 250 9.16 12.61 6.02
N LEU A 251 8.47 11.52 6.41
CA LEU A 251 7.29 10.98 5.74
C LEU A 251 5.97 11.49 6.30
N HIS A 252 5.99 12.27 7.40
CA HIS A 252 4.74 12.74 8.01
C HIS A 252 3.91 13.56 7.01
N ALA A 253 2.62 13.27 6.95
CA ALA A 253 1.70 14.01 6.11
C ALA A 253 1.33 15.36 6.73
N HIS A 254 0.90 16.29 5.89
CA HIS A 254 0.40 17.60 6.35
C HIS A 254 -0.84 17.43 7.24
N THR A 255 -1.75 16.53 6.86
CA THR A 255 -2.96 16.20 7.64
C THR A 255 -3.01 14.70 7.89
N ALA A 256 -3.33 14.32 9.12
CA ALA A 256 -3.53 12.93 9.52
C ALA A 256 -5.01 12.68 9.80
N VAL A 257 -5.60 11.65 9.18
CA VAL A 257 -6.95 11.16 9.49
C VAL A 257 -6.82 9.84 10.24
N VAL A 258 -7.33 9.77 11.47
CA VAL A 258 -7.06 8.66 12.38
C VAL A 258 -8.35 8.12 12.98
N CYS A 259 -8.65 6.84 12.73
CA CYS A 259 -9.70 6.13 13.44
C CYS A 259 -9.27 5.87 14.89
N VAL A 260 -10.06 6.35 15.87
CA VAL A 260 -9.73 6.31 17.31
C VAL A 260 -10.52 5.28 18.10
N ASP A 261 -11.16 4.34 17.42
CA ASP A 261 -11.98 3.31 18.06
C ASP A 261 -11.14 2.29 18.86
N ASP A 262 -9.85 2.11 18.52
CA ASP A 262 -8.92 1.28 19.28
C ASP A 262 -7.83 2.11 20.01
N ASP A 263 -7.11 1.45 20.94
CA ASP A 263 -6.03 2.12 21.71
C ASP A 263 -4.89 2.60 20.83
N ALA A 264 -4.58 1.86 19.78
CA ALA A 264 -3.52 2.22 18.84
C ALA A 264 -3.90 3.47 18.02
N GLY A 265 -5.17 3.58 17.60
CA GLY A 265 -5.68 4.77 16.95
C GLY A 265 -5.61 6.00 17.85
N ARG A 266 -6.02 5.85 19.12
CA ARG A 266 -5.88 6.94 20.12
C ARG A 266 -4.41 7.33 20.35
N ALA A 267 -3.50 6.36 20.37
CA ALA A 267 -2.07 6.64 20.47
C ALA A 267 -1.54 7.33 19.22
N MET A 268 -1.98 6.90 18.03
CA MET A 268 -1.60 7.50 16.75
C MET A 268 -2.08 8.94 16.62
N ALA A 269 -3.31 9.23 17.03
CA ALA A 269 -3.86 10.59 17.02
C ALA A 269 -3.06 11.54 17.93
N ARG A 270 -2.60 11.04 19.10
CA ARG A 270 -1.71 11.83 19.98
C ARG A 270 -0.33 12.06 19.38
N ARG A 271 0.15 11.16 18.51
CA ARG A 271 1.45 11.28 17.84
C ARG A 271 1.43 12.29 16.71
N ALA A 272 0.32 12.38 15.99
CA ALA A 272 0.16 13.28 14.86
C ALA A 272 -0.03 14.74 15.31
N ARG A 273 0.57 15.69 14.57
CA ARG A 273 0.47 17.12 14.91
C ARG A 273 -0.93 17.68 14.61
N ASN A 274 -1.51 17.29 13.48
CA ASN A 274 -2.79 17.77 12.97
C ASN A 274 -3.69 16.56 12.69
N ALA A 275 -4.15 15.89 13.78
CA ALA A 275 -5.02 14.75 13.65
C ALA A 275 -6.47 15.19 13.48
N VAL A 276 -7.11 14.73 12.41
CA VAL A 276 -8.56 14.68 12.26
C VAL A 276 -9.00 13.29 12.72
N THR A 277 -9.74 13.24 13.80
CA THR A 277 -10.15 11.98 14.44
C THR A 277 -11.48 11.48 13.89
N VAL A 278 -11.60 10.15 13.79
CA VAL A 278 -12.78 9.47 13.24
C VAL A 278 -13.24 8.37 14.20
N SER A 279 -14.54 8.27 14.51
CA SER A 279 -15.09 7.20 15.34
C SER A 279 -16.45 6.72 14.87
N VAL A 280 -16.68 5.40 14.94
CA VAL A 280 -17.98 4.75 14.76
C VAL A 280 -18.50 4.11 16.06
N ASP A 281 -17.65 4.01 17.09
CA ASP A 281 -17.97 3.34 18.37
C ASP A 281 -18.25 4.33 19.52
N GLY A 282 -18.56 5.59 19.16
CA GLY A 282 -18.98 6.61 20.12
C GLY A 282 -17.82 7.25 20.89
N GLN A 283 -16.58 7.08 20.45
CA GLN A 283 -15.46 7.83 21.02
C GLN A 283 -15.58 9.32 20.64
N PRO A 284 -15.13 10.24 21.48
CA PRO A 284 -14.99 11.64 21.09
C PRO A 284 -14.09 11.76 19.86
N ALA A 285 -14.64 12.30 18.78
CA ALA A 285 -13.94 12.45 17.50
C ALA A 285 -14.50 13.61 16.70
N ASP A 286 -13.69 14.15 15.76
CA ASP A 286 -14.09 15.22 14.84
C ASP A 286 -15.17 14.74 13.86
N TRP A 287 -14.98 13.53 13.31
CA TRP A 287 -15.98 12.87 12.48
C TRP A 287 -16.58 11.68 13.23
N ARG A 288 -17.91 11.56 13.24
CA ARG A 288 -18.63 10.46 13.89
C ARG A 288 -19.66 9.85 12.96
N ALA A 289 -19.86 8.53 13.07
CA ALA A 289 -20.98 7.86 12.43
C ALA A 289 -22.10 7.60 13.43
N GLU A 290 -23.30 8.00 13.05
CA GLU A 290 -24.55 7.80 13.81
C GLU A 290 -25.57 7.07 12.90
N ASP A 291 -26.65 6.54 13.49
CA ASP A 291 -27.77 5.91 12.77
C ASP A 291 -27.29 4.85 11.77
N ILE A 292 -26.41 3.95 12.19
CA ILE A 292 -25.87 2.88 11.32
C ILE A 292 -26.92 1.79 11.16
N GLU A 293 -27.37 1.54 9.92
CA GLU A 293 -28.42 0.60 9.57
C GLU A 293 -27.97 -0.34 8.47
N ASP A 294 -28.27 -1.63 8.63
CA ASP A 294 -28.19 -2.60 7.53
C ASP A 294 -29.38 -2.39 6.60
N VAL A 295 -29.10 -2.26 5.30
CA VAL A 295 -30.13 -2.12 4.27
C VAL A 295 -30.00 -3.23 3.22
N ASP A 296 -30.77 -3.16 2.14
CA ASP A 296 -30.86 -4.20 1.12
C ASP A 296 -29.51 -4.74 0.64
N ARG A 297 -29.43 -6.07 0.47
CA ARG A 297 -28.28 -6.80 -0.08
C ARG A 297 -26.94 -6.59 0.68
N GLY A 298 -27.02 -6.30 1.98
CA GLY A 298 -25.86 -6.11 2.82
C GLY A 298 -25.20 -4.73 2.72
N ALA A 299 -25.78 -3.79 2.00
CA ALA A 299 -25.36 -2.41 2.04
C ALA A 299 -25.62 -1.80 3.41
N GLN A 300 -24.91 -0.75 3.75
CA GLN A 300 -25.11 -0.02 5.00
C GLN A 300 -25.40 1.46 4.72
N GLU A 301 -26.32 2.02 5.48
CA GLU A 301 -26.55 3.45 5.56
C GLU A 301 -26.18 3.97 6.94
N PHE A 302 -25.65 5.17 6.97
CA PHE A 302 -25.27 5.84 8.21
C PHE A 302 -25.26 7.36 8.03
N THR A 303 -25.29 8.07 9.15
CA THR A 303 -25.14 9.54 9.18
C THR A 303 -23.71 9.86 9.59
N ALA A 304 -22.90 10.44 8.68
CA ALA A 304 -21.63 11.04 9.03
C ALA A 304 -21.87 12.44 9.59
N VAL A 305 -21.34 12.72 10.78
CA VAL A 305 -21.39 14.05 11.40
C VAL A 305 -20.00 14.64 11.31
N ASP A 306 -19.87 15.77 10.64
CA ASP A 306 -18.60 16.45 10.41
C ASP A 306 -18.16 17.29 11.63
N PRO A 307 -16.95 17.88 11.62
CA PRO A 307 -16.44 18.71 12.72
C PRO A 307 -17.30 19.97 12.99
N ALA A 308 -18.08 20.44 12.02
CA ALA A 308 -19.01 21.56 12.18
C ALA A 308 -20.38 21.13 12.73
N GLY A 309 -20.61 19.81 12.87
CA GLY A 309 -21.88 19.24 13.31
C GLY A 309 -22.90 19.05 12.18
N VAL A 310 -22.51 19.24 10.92
CA VAL A 310 -23.39 18.98 9.78
C VAL A 310 -23.55 17.48 9.57
N ARG A 311 -24.76 17.06 9.26
CA ARG A 311 -25.17 15.65 9.13
C ARG A 311 -25.28 15.26 7.65
N HIS A 312 -24.53 14.26 7.23
CA HIS A 312 -24.48 13.77 5.85
C HIS A 312 -24.96 12.31 5.81
N ARG A 313 -26.11 12.04 5.18
CA ARG A 313 -26.58 10.64 4.99
C ARG A 313 -25.78 9.98 3.90
N LEU A 314 -25.09 8.90 4.24
CA LEU A 314 -24.20 8.16 3.35
C LEU A 314 -24.66 6.70 3.24
N ARG A 315 -24.32 6.07 2.11
CA ARG A 315 -24.54 4.65 1.85
C ARG A 315 -23.29 4.02 1.27
N ILE A 316 -22.94 2.83 1.76
CA ILE A 316 -21.88 1.98 1.21
C ILE A 316 -22.46 0.63 0.78
N PRO A 317 -21.96 0.04 -0.33
CA PRO A 317 -22.50 -1.21 -0.86
C PRO A 317 -21.95 -2.47 -0.17
N ILE A 318 -21.15 -2.32 0.87
CA ILE A 318 -20.45 -3.40 1.58
C ILE A 318 -20.91 -3.50 3.03
N PRO A 319 -21.16 -4.71 3.54
CA PRO A 319 -21.63 -4.92 4.91
C PRO A 319 -20.52 -4.73 5.95
N GLY A 320 -20.94 -4.56 7.18
CA GLY A 320 -20.07 -4.58 8.37
C GLY A 320 -19.72 -3.20 8.92
N ARG A 321 -19.90 -3.06 10.24
CA ARG A 321 -19.63 -1.82 10.97
C ARG A 321 -18.20 -1.32 10.77
N TYR A 322 -17.21 -2.22 10.62
CA TYR A 322 -15.84 -1.86 10.30
C TYR A 322 -15.70 -1.22 8.91
N ASN A 323 -16.61 -1.53 7.98
CA ASN A 323 -16.64 -0.86 6.67
C ASN A 323 -17.27 0.53 6.75
N VAL A 324 -18.19 0.76 7.71
CA VAL A 324 -18.62 2.13 8.03
C VAL A 324 -17.45 2.95 8.58
N ALA A 325 -16.60 2.36 9.45
CA ALA A 325 -15.39 3.03 9.91
C ALA A 325 -14.43 3.35 8.75
N ASN A 326 -14.19 2.38 7.84
CA ASN A 326 -13.41 2.61 6.63
C ASN A 326 -13.98 3.73 5.74
N ALA A 327 -15.31 3.76 5.58
CA ALA A 327 -15.99 4.78 4.80
C ALA A 327 -15.89 6.17 5.45
N LEU A 328 -16.03 6.25 6.77
CA LEU A 328 -15.90 7.51 7.49
C LEU A 328 -14.46 8.05 7.42
N VAL A 329 -13.44 7.16 7.51
CA VAL A 329 -12.03 7.53 7.25
C VAL A 329 -11.87 8.05 5.82
N ALA A 330 -12.47 7.39 4.82
CA ALA A 330 -12.39 7.82 3.43
C ALA A 330 -13.04 9.20 3.22
N VAL A 331 -14.20 9.44 3.83
CA VAL A 331 -14.90 10.74 3.77
C VAL A 331 -14.07 11.84 4.40
N ALA A 332 -13.50 11.60 5.58
CA ALA A 332 -12.64 12.58 6.25
C ALA A 332 -11.34 12.86 5.46
N ILE A 333 -10.78 11.86 4.77
CA ILE A 333 -9.64 12.06 3.84
C ILE A 333 -10.06 12.90 2.64
N LEU A 334 -11.22 12.63 2.05
CA LEU A 334 -11.75 13.38 0.90
C LEU A 334 -12.00 14.84 1.28
N ASP A 335 -12.61 15.09 2.43
CA ASP A 335 -12.80 16.45 2.96
C ASP A 335 -11.45 17.18 3.16
N ALA A 336 -10.46 16.50 3.71
CA ALA A 336 -9.11 17.06 3.89
C ALA A 336 -8.40 17.45 2.58
N VAL A 337 -8.82 16.90 1.42
CA VAL A 337 -8.33 17.28 0.09
C VAL A 337 -9.33 18.15 -0.68
N GLY A 338 -10.36 18.68 0.00
CA GLY A 338 -11.31 19.62 -0.54
C GLY A 338 -12.46 19.02 -1.36
N VAL A 339 -12.80 17.74 -1.14
CA VAL A 339 -13.95 17.05 -1.74
C VAL A 339 -15.01 16.85 -0.66
N SER A 340 -16.13 17.56 -0.78
CA SER A 340 -17.20 17.47 0.22
C SER A 340 -17.91 16.11 0.22
N PRO A 341 -18.57 15.72 1.35
CA PRO A 341 -19.34 14.48 1.41
C PRO A 341 -20.41 14.37 0.32
N GLU A 342 -21.02 15.47 -0.08
CA GLU A 342 -22.05 15.50 -1.14
C GLU A 342 -21.43 15.15 -2.51
N GLN A 343 -20.26 15.68 -2.81
CA GLN A 343 -19.53 15.38 -4.04
C GLN A 343 -19.05 13.94 -4.08
N ALA A 344 -18.59 13.41 -2.94
CA ALA A 344 -18.05 12.06 -2.81
C ALA A 344 -19.13 10.96 -2.79
N SER A 345 -20.31 11.26 -2.22
CA SER A 345 -21.37 10.28 -1.94
C SER A 345 -21.80 9.43 -3.15
N PRO A 346 -21.96 9.95 -4.38
CA PRO A 346 -22.34 9.13 -5.54
C PRO A 346 -21.30 8.04 -5.85
N GLY A 347 -20.02 8.37 -5.73
CA GLY A 347 -18.91 7.41 -5.95
C GLY A 347 -18.85 6.36 -4.84
N ILE A 348 -18.89 6.78 -3.59
CA ILE A 348 -18.86 5.89 -2.41
C ILE A 348 -20.03 4.91 -2.44
N ARG A 349 -21.22 5.37 -2.82
CA ARG A 349 -22.44 4.54 -2.90
C ARG A 349 -22.34 3.40 -3.91
N THR A 350 -21.57 3.56 -4.97
CA THR A 350 -21.43 2.59 -6.07
C THR A 350 -20.06 1.95 -6.12
N ALA A 351 -19.20 2.22 -5.15
CA ALA A 351 -17.83 1.71 -5.13
C ALA A 351 -17.83 0.17 -5.10
N SER A 352 -17.07 -0.43 -6.01
CA SER A 352 -16.75 -1.86 -5.98
C SER A 352 -15.31 -2.04 -5.50
N ILE A 353 -15.14 -2.93 -4.53
CA ILE A 353 -13.82 -3.20 -3.94
C ILE A 353 -13.52 -4.67 -4.17
N PRO A 354 -12.71 -5.00 -5.19
CA PRO A 354 -12.48 -6.39 -5.56
C PRO A 354 -11.96 -7.22 -4.38
N GLY A 355 -12.62 -8.36 -4.12
CA GLY A 355 -12.27 -9.28 -3.04
C GLY A 355 -12.44 -8.72 -1.62
N ARG A 356 -13.26 -7.71 -1.39
CA ARG A 356 -13.58 -7.17 -0.05
C ARG A 356 -15.08 -7.17 0.18
N LEU A 357 -15.61 -8.29 0.66
CA LEU A 357 -17.06 -8.56 0.72
C LEU A 357 -17.75 -8.18 -0.61
N GLU A 358 -17.06 -8.42 -1.70
CA GLU A 358 -17.52 -8.11 -3.05
C GLU A 358 -18.75 -8.94 -3.37
N ALA A 359 -19.89 -8.28 -3.57
CA ALA A 359 -21.13 -8.94 -3.90
C ALA A 359 -21.11 -9.45 -5.34
N VAL A 360 -21.39 -10.74 -5.53
CA VAL A 360 -21.57 -11.36 -6.84
C VAL A 360 -23.05 -11.53 -7.09
N ASP A 361 -23.61 -10.71 -7.99
CA ASP A 361 -25.02 -10.77 -8.40
C ASP A 361 -25.15 -11.36 -9.81
N ARG A 362 -25.80 -12.50 -9.92
CA ARG A 362 -26.13 -13.19 -11.17
C ARG A 362 -27.63 -13.50 -11.26
N GLY A 363 -28.47 -12.81 -10.48
CA GLY A 363 -29.90 -13.02 -10.39
C GLY A 363 -30.32 -14.11 -9.39
N GLN A 364 -29.40 -14.65 -8.58
CA GLN A 364 -29.72 -15.61 -7.52
C GLN A 364 -30.47 -14.90 -6.36
N ASN A 365 -31.22 -15.72 -5.59
CA ASN A 365 -32.02 -15.24 -4.46
C ASN A 365 -31.28 -15.30 -3.11
N PHE A 366 -29.95 -15.38 -3.13
CA PHE A 366 -29.09 -15.37 -1.96
C PHE A 366 -27.93 -14.39 -2.17
N LEU A 367 -27.36 -13.90 -1.07
CA LEU A 367 -26.14 -13.09 -1.11
C LEU A 367 -24.92 -14.00 -1.32
N ALA A 368 -24.18 -13.77 -2.39
CA ALA A 368 -22.86 -14.35 -2.61
C ALA A 368 -21.81 -13.25 -2.53
N VAL A 369 -20.74 -13.49 -1.79
CA VAL A 369 -19.64 -12.53 -1.64
C VAL A 369 -18.29 -13.19 -1.82
N VAL A 370 -17.33 -12.44 -2.33
CA VAL A 370 -15.91 -12.81 -2.39
C VAL A 370 -15.14 -11.92 -1.42
N ASP A 371 -14.31 -12.55 -0.57
CA ASP A 371 -13.48 -11.81 0.40
C ASP A 371 -12.06 -12.36 0.45
N TYR A 372 -11.12 -11.47 0.71
CA TYR A 372 -9.69 -11.77 0.82
C TYR A 372 -9.29 -12.33 2.19
N ALA A 373 -10.22 -12.57 3.09
CA ALA A 373 -9.96 -13.10 4.43
C ALA A 373 -9.17 -14.40 4.38
N HIS A 374 -7.91 -14.37 4.79
CA HIS A 374 -6.98 -15.49 4.76
C HIS A 374 -6.31 -15.74 6.12
N LYS A 375 -6.88 -15.17 7.19
CA LYS A 375 -6.42 -15.27 8.59
C LYS A 375 -7.61 -15.54 9.50
N PRO A 376 -7.41 -16.22 10.66
CA PRO A 376 -8.50 -16.55 11.58
C PRO A 376 -9.36 -15.35 11.98
N GLY A 377 -8.73 -14.24 12.40
CA GLY A 377 -9.46 -13.03 12.82
C GLY A 377 -10.25 -12.38 11.69
N ALA A 378 -9.71 -12.33 10.48
CA ALA A 378 -10.42 -11.79 9.31
C ALA A 378 -11.60 -12.69 8.91
N LEU A 379 -11.40 -14.01 8.89
CA LEU A 379 -12.46 -14.96 8.60
C LEU A 379 -13.61 -14.86 9.62
N ARG A 380 -13.27 -14.74 10.92
CA ARG A 380 -14.25 -14.48 11.99
C ARG A 380 -15.08 -13.23 11.68
N ALA A 381 -14.42 -12.11 11.44
CA ALA A 381 -15.09 -10.82 11.20
C ALA A 381 -16.05 -10.90 9.99
N VAL A 382 -15.64 -11.57 8.92
CA VAL A 382 -16.48 -11.77 7.74
C VAL A 382 -17.69 -12.63 8.06
N LEU A 383 -17.51 -13.79 8.71
CA LEU A 383 -18.60 -14.71 9.04
C LEU A 383 -19.59 -14.09 10.02
N GLU A 384 -19.12 -13.41 11.06
CA GLU A 384 -19.96 -12.68 12.01
C GLU A 384 -20.74 -11.54 11.33
N THR A 385 -20.11 -10.82 10.42
CA THR A 385 -20.76 -9.75 9.63
C THR A 385 -21.88 -10.29 8.73
N LEU A 386 -21.65 -11.45 8.10
CA LEU A 386 -22.61 -12.04 7.17
C LEU A 386 -23.70 -12.88 7.85
N ARG A 387 -23.51 -13.22 9.13
CA ARG A 387 -24.50 -14.00 9.89
C ARG A 387 -25.79 -13.22 10.07
N ARG A 388 -26.90 -13.82 9.64
CA ARG A 388 -28.24 -13.25 9.82
C ARG A 388 -29.03 -14.12 10.81
N PRO A 389 -29.99 -13.55 11.55
CA PRO A 389 -30.86 -14.32 12.43
C PRO A 389 -31.65 -15.38 11.69
N GLU A 390 -32.05 -15.09 10.46
CA GLU A 390 -32.74 -15.99 9.55
C GLU A 390 -31.85 -16.33 8.35
N GLY A 391 -31.89 -17.58 7.93
CA GLY A 391 -31.11 -18.08 6.79
C GLY A 391 -29.89 -18.91 7.20
N ARG A 392 -29.19 -19.42 6.20
CA ARG A 392 -28.02 -20.30 6.35
C ARG A 392 -26.79 -19.58 5.81
N LEU A 393 -25.68 -19.73 6.51
CA LEU A 393 -24.38 -19.22 6.10
C LEU A 393 -23.51 -20.37 5.59
N ALA A 394 -23.07 -20.28 4.34
CA ALA A 394 -22.10 -21.21 3.76
C ALA A 394 -20.76 -20.48 3.56
N VAL A 395 -19.66 -21.17 3.84
CA VAL A 395 -18.30 -20.67 3.57
C VAL A 395 -17.53 -21.68 2.73
N VAL A 396 -16.88 -21.16 1.69
CA VAL A 396 -15.90 -21.89 0.86
C VAL A 396 -14.56 -21.23 1.07
N PHE A 397 -13.56 -21.95 1.58
CA PHE A 397 -12.25 -21.40 1.81
C PHE A 397 -11.14 -22.44 1.68
N GLY A 398 -9.90 -21.97 1.50
CA GLY A 398 -8.70 -22.77 1.53
C GLY A 398 -7.58 -22.03 2.26
N ALA A 399 -6.39 -22.61 2.25
CA ALA A 399 -5.17 -21.99 2.77
C ALA A 399 -4.02 -22.11 1.78
N GLY A 400 -3.22 -21.04 1.65
CA GLY A 400 -2.07 -21.05 0.77
C GLY A 400 -0.94 -21.92 1.30
N GLY A 401 -0.27 -22.63 0.39
CA GLY A 401 0.97 -23.34 0.66
C GLY A 401 2.17 -22.42 0.84
N ASP A 402 3.27 -22.92 1.42
CA ASP A 402 4.50 -22.19 1.74
C ASP A 402 4.22 -20.92 2.58
N ARG A 403 3.24 -21.02 3.47
CA ARG A 403 2.81 -19.99 4.41
C ARG A 403 2.63 -20.60 5.79
N ASP A 404 2.30 -19.78 6.80
CA ASP A 404 2.04 -20.22 8.16
C ASP A 404 0.99 -21.36 8.22
N PRO A 405 1.38 -22.63 8.50
CA PRO A 405 0.42 -23.73 8.60
C PRO A 405 -0.39 -23.67 9.91
N GLY A 406 0.12 -22.98 10.93
CA GLY A 406 -0.54 -22.90 12.24
C GLY A 406 -1.92 -22.23 12.21
N LYS A 407 -2.21 -21.42 11.18
CA LYS A 407 -3.52 -20.81 10.99
C LYS A 407 -4.59 -21.77 10.42
N ARG A 408 -4.19 -22.86 9.73
CA ARG A 408 -5.09 -23.76 8.99
C ARG A 408 -6.18 -24.31 9.90
N ARG A 409 -5.78 -24.99 10.97
CA ARG A 409 -6.68 -25.55 11.98
C ARG A 409 -7.57 -24.48 12.63
N SER A 410 -7.01 -23.33 13.00
CA SER A 410 -7.78 -22.25 13.64
C SER A 410 -8.84 -21.68 12.71
N MET A 411 -8.57 -21.60 11.40
CA MET A 411 -9.56 -21.17 10.40
C MET A 411 -10.70 -22.21 10.27
N ALA A 412 -10.36 -23.50 10.27
CA ALA A 412 -11.36 -24.57 10.23
C ALA A 412 -12.28 -24.56 11.45
N GLU A 413 -11.69 -24.47 12.65
CA GLU A 413 -12.46 -24.41 13.91
C GLU A 413 -13.42 -23.21 13.93
N LEU A 414 -12.99 -22.05 13.44
CA LEU A 414 -13.81 -20.85 13.30
C LEU A 414 -14.93 -21.03 12.27
N ALA A 415 -14.61 -21.57 11.10
CA ALA A 415 -15.59 -21.83 10.06
C ALA A 415 -16.67 -22.78 10.54
N ALA A 416 -16.29 -23.89 11.20
CA ALA A 416 -17.22 -24.86 11.76
C ALA A 416 -18.09 -24.29 12.89
N ALA A 417 -17.58 -23.32 13.67
CA ALA A 417 -18.34 -22.69 14.76
C ALA A 417 -19.33 -21.62 14.26
N LEU A 418 -19.04 -20.96 13.14
CA LEU A 418 -19.77 -19.76 12.69
C LEU A 418 -20.59 -19.97 11.42
N ALA A 419 -20.35 -21.01 10.64
CA ALA A 419 -21.08 -21.31 9.41
C ALA A 419 -21.92 -22.58 9.53
N ASP A 420 -23.02 -22.65 8.77
CA ASP A 420 -23.90 -23.83 8.71
C ASP A 420 -23.41 -24.86 7.69
N LEU A 421 -22.59 -24.43 6.73
CA LEU A 421 -21.94 -25.27 5.72
C LEU A 421 -20.53 -24.80 5.48
N VAL A 422 -19.57 -25.71 5.59
CA VAL A 422 -18.15 -25.45 5.34
C VAL A 422 -17.68 -26.32 4.18
N ILE A 423 -17.07 -25.69 3.17
CA ILE A 423 -16.45 -26.36 2.04
C ILE A 423 -14.98 -25.96 2.02
N VAL A 424 -14.09 -26.94 2.19
CA VAL A 424 -12.65 -26.75 2.09
C VAL A 424 -12.20 -27.00 0.66
N THR A 425 -11.46 -26.07 0.09
CA THR A 425 -10.97 -26.13 -1.30
C THR A 425 -9.48 -25.74 -1.38
N ASP A 426 -8.91 -25.83 -2.56
CA ASP A 426 -7.55 -25.40 -2.81
C ASP A 426 -7.48 -23.87 -2.93
N ASP A 427 -6.43 -23.31 -2.37
CA ASP A 427 -6.07 -21.89 -2.50
C ASP A 427 -4.56 -21.75 -2.66
N ASN A 428 -4.10 -21.62 -3.90
CA ASN A 428 -2.71 -21.35 -4.24
C ASN A 428 -1.68 -22.23 -3.48
N PRO A 429 -1.61 -23.53 -3.76
CA PRO A 429 -0.83 -24.49 -2.98
C PRO A 429 0.69 -24.30 -3.08
N ARG A 430 1.18 -23.55 -4.06
CA ARG A 430 2.61 -23.31 -4.34
C ARG A 430 3.38 -24.63 -4.48
N SER A 431 4.39 -24.88 -3.61
CA SER A 431 5.18 -26.10 -3.63
C SER A 431 4.59 -27.24 -2.77
N GLU A 432 3.55 -26.99 -1.97
CA GLU A 432 2.92 -28.00 -1.14
C GLU A 432 1.85 -28.79 -1.91
N GLU A 433 1.66 -30.08 -1.56
CA GLU A 433 0.58 -30.89 -2.11
C GLU A 433 -0.79 -30.38 -1.63
N PRO A 434 -1.74 -30.06 -2.54
CA PRO A 434 -3.05 -29.50 -2.18
C PRO A 434 -3.85 -30.37 -1.19
N GLU A 435 -3.78 -31.70 -1.34
CA GLU A 435 -4.45 -32.65 -0.47
C GLU A 435 -3.94 -32.58 0.98
N HIS A 436 -2.62 -32.39 1.15
CA HIS A 436 -2.02 -32.21 2.46
C HIS A 436 -2.54 -30.95 3.16
N ILE A 437 -2.61 -29.82 2.43
CA ILE A 437 -3.14 -28.57 2.97
C ILE A 437 -4.61 -28.75 3.40
N ARG A 438 -5.45 -29.38 2.54
CA ARG A 438 -6.86 -29.63 2.90
C ARG A 438 -6.99 -30.55 4.11
N GLY A 439 -6.09 -31.53 4.26
CA GLY A 439 -6.07 -32.45 5.40
C GLY A 439 -5.69 -31.78 6.73
N GLU A 440 -4.96 -30.67 6.71
CA GLU A 440 -4.61 -29.89 7.90
C GLU A 440 -5.68 -28.87 8.30
N ILE A 441 -6.57 -28.51 7.38
CA ILE A 441 -7.74 -27.70 7.62
C ILE A 441 -8.86 -28.58 8.20
#